data_55a40c8ce5b807c29a7987f4c29ff48f
#
_entry.id   55a40c8ce5b807c29a7987f4c29ff48f
#
_cell.length_a   1.000
_cell.length_b   1.000
_cell.length_c   1.000
_cell.angle_alpha   90.00
_cell.angle_beta   90.00
_cell.angle_gamma   90.00
#
_symmetry.space_group_name_H-M   'P 1'
#
loop_
_entity.id
_entity.type
_entity.pdbx_description
1 polymer ?
#
loop_
_entity_poly.entity_id
_entity_poly.type
_entity_poly.pdbx_seq_one_letter_code
_entity_poly.pdbx_strand_id
1 'polypeptide(L)'
;MIELALIVAASTLASGLGGAFALRLVPSVRARLAGLSLLAVGLPLAAVLLSGAVMFEMGTDVVILAVAAASSTVAIAAALLVARSITAPVNRLRAASGALAGGDLSVRAPEQGPREIAELGASLNEMATQLERLFDARRELVAWASHDLRTPLAAIRAMIEAVEDGIAKPEHYTQELAEQVRTLSALVDDLFELARIDAGVLTLELENASLALLVDSCVRGLQAEARARRVKLEARVDGNAIAWCAPDQVERVLLNLVTNALRHTPSDGAVAVVVSAQPQVVTVAVEDSGAGITGETERRMFERFWRADPARSAEGSGLGLAIAQGLVEAQGGRIWAENRPEGGARVAFMLQAAPSRPLAEVAAD
;
A
#
# COMPACT_ATOMS: atom_id res chain seq x y z
N MET A 1 58.06 -35.97 23.62
CA MET A 1 56.86 -36.68 23.07
C MET A 1 55.57 -36.08 23.57
N ILE A 2 55.35 -36.00 24.89
CA ILE A 2 54.13 -35.40 25.47
C ILE A 2 54.02 -33.91 25.09
N GLU A 3 55.15 -33.17 25.09
CA GLU A 3 55.16 -31.74 24.65
C GLU A 3 54.74 -31.54 23.21
N LEU A 4 55.21 -32.40 22.28
CA LEU A 4 54.83 -32.28 20.86
C LEU A 4 53.32 -32.60 20.63
N ALA A 5 52.78 -33.60 21.33
CA ALA A 5 51.36 -33.91 21.32
C ALA A 5 50.49 -32.78 21.88
N LEU A 6 50.95 -32.15 22.94
CA LEU A 6 50.31 -30.98 23.54
C LEU A 6 50.33 -29.77 22.61
N ILE A 7 51.43 -29.52 21.89
CA ILE A 7 51.54 -28.45 20.91
C ILE A 7 50.61 -28.68 19.74
N VAL A 8 50.53 -29.90 19.18
CA VAL A 8 49.63 -30.26 18.08
C VAL A 8 48.16 -30.15 18.53
N ALA A 9 47.82 -30.64 19.73
CA ALA A 9 46.47 -30.51 20.27
C ALA A 9 46.09 -29.05 20.52
N ALA A 10 46.98 -28.24 21.07
CA ALA A 10 46.73 -26.81 21.30
C ALA A 10 46.58 -26.03 19.99
N SER A 11 47.39 -26.33 18.97
CA SER A 11 47.29 -25.66 17.66
C SER A 11 46.03 -26.06 16.90
N THR A 12 45.59 -27.30 16.97
CA THR A 12 44.33 -27.75 16.37
C THR A 12 43.14 -27.13 17.09
N LEU A 13 43.18 -27.03 18.40
CA LEU A 13 42.15 -26.35 19.23
C LEU A 13 42.05 -24.85 18.87
N ALA A 14 43.15 -24.17 18.81
CA ALA A 14 43.20 -22.75 18.45
C ALA A 14 42.70 -22.50 17.01
N SER A 15 43.13 -23.33 16.03
CA SER A 15 42.69 -23.24 14.65
C SER A 15 41.20 -23.54 14.49
N GLY A 16 40.67 -24.52 15.21
CA GLY A 16 39.27 -24.87 15.20
C GLY A 16 38.34 -23.80 15.81
N LEU A 17 38.78 -23.22 16.96
CA LEU A 17 38.05 -22.11 17.60
C LEU A 17 38.11 -20.83 16.75
N GLY A 18 39.29 -20.52 16.18
CA GLY A 18 39.46 -19.39 15.26
C GLY A 18 38.58 -19.54 14.01
N GLY A 19 38.56 -20.73 13.39
CA GLY A 19 37.72 -21.03 12.25
C GLY A 19 36.22 -20.96 12.59
N ALA A 20 35.80 -21.49 13.73
CA ALA A 20 34.40 -21.39 14.19
C ALA A 20 33.96 -19.95 14.45
N PHE A 21 34.88 -19.12 14.99
CA PHE A 21 34.62 -17.69 15.18
C PHE A 21 34.55 -16.94 13.83
N ALA A 22 35.46 -17.24 12.91
CA ALA A 22 35.45 -16.66 11.56
C ALA A 22 34.17 -17.01 10.79
N LEU A 23 33.63 -18.22 10.94
CA LEU A 23 32.36 -18.60 10.34
C LEU A 23 31.16 -17.79 10.83
N ARG A 24 31.21 -17.21 12.02
CA ARG A 24 30.17 -16.30 12.51
C ARG A 24 30.14 -14.97 11.77
N LEU A 25 31.27 -14.54 11.21
CA LEU A 25 31.41 -13.31 10.44
C LEU A 25 30.97 -13.48 8.97
N VAL A 26 30.81 -14.72 8.50
CA VAL A 26 30.35 -15.00 7.14
C VAL A 26 28.87 -14.67 7.01
N PRO A 27 28.46 -13.82 6.05
CA PRO A 27 27.08 -13.33 5.98
C PRO A 27 26.06 -14.35 5.47
N SER A 28 26.48 -15.37 4.71
CA SER A 28 25.59 -16.34 4.06
C SER A 28 25.48 -17.68 4.81
N VAL A 29 24.26 -18.22 4.93
CA VAL A 29 24.00 -19.57 5.50
C VAL A 29 24.74 -20.65 4.71
N ARG A 30 24.72 -20.56 3.38
CA ARG A 30 25.41 -21.54 2.50
C ARG A 30 26.91 -21.56 2.75
N ALA A 31 27.52 -20.39 2.86
CA ALA A 31 28.95 -20.29 3.12
C ALA A 31 29.30 -20.73 4.55
N ARG A 32 28.44 -20.48 5.55
CA ARG A 32 28.60 -21.01 6.92
C ARG A 32 28.56 -22.53 6.96
N LEU A 33 27.59 -23.14 6.27
CA LEU A 33 27.45 -24.60 6.20
C LEU A 33 28.62 -25.24 5.45
N ALA A 34 29.04 -24.67 4.31
CA ALA A 34 30.22 -25.13 3.58
C ALA A 34 31.49 -25.02 4.41
N GLY A 35 31.74 -23.89 5.07
CA GLY A 35 32.86 -23.70 5.97
C GLY A 35 32.82 -24.63 7.18
N LEU A 36 31.64 -24.92 7.72
CA LEU A 36 31.46 -25.90 8.79
C LEU A 36 31.83 -27.30 8.34
N SER A 37 31.39 -27.74 7.15
CA SER A 37 31.68 -29.03 6.60
C SER A 37 33.19 -29.18 6.37
N LEU A 38 33.84 -28.12 5.87
CA LEU A 38 35.29 -28.07 5.68
C LEU A 38 36.05 -28.17 7.02
N LEU A 39 35.57 -27.47 8.06
CA LEU A 39 36.15 -27.49 9.39
C LEU A 39 35.93 -28.86 10.09
N ALA A 40 34.72 -29.43 9.95
CA ALA A 40 34.37 -30.69 10.62
C ALA A 40 35.09 -31.91 10.04
N VAL A 41 35.39 -31.89 8.74
CA VAL A 41 36.07 -33.00 8.06
C VAL A 41 37.56 -32.67 7.85
N GLY A 42 37.88 -31.47 7.39
CA GLY A 42 39.24 -31.06 7.03
C GLY A 42 40.19 -30.96 8.22
N LEU A 43 39.72 -30.42 9.36
CA LEU A 43 40.58 -30.24 10.53
C LEU A 43 41.01 -31.60 11.17
N PRO A 44 40.10 -32.56 11.43
CA PRO A 44 40.50 -33.89 11.90
C PRO A 44 41.39 -34.63 10.90
N LEU A 45 41.06 -34.55 9.61
CA LEU A 45 41.82 -35.20 8.56
C LEU A 45 43.26 -34.65 8.49
N ALA A 46 43.40 -33.32 8.48
CA ALA A 46 44.71 -32.65 8.50
C ALA A 46 45.49 -32.99 9.77
N ALA A 47 44.85 -33.01 10.92
CA ALA A 47 45.47 -33.37 12.18
C ALA A 47 45.96 -34.83 12.21
N VAL A 48 45.19 -35.76 11.68
CA VAL A 48 45.58 -37.18 11.57
C VAL A 48 46.72 -37.37 10.57
N LEU A 49 46.63 -36.75 9.40
CA LEU A 49 47.71 -36.82 8.38
C LEU A 49 49.00 -36.23 8.88
N LEU A 50 48.97 -35.06 9.54
CA LEU A 50 50.16 -34.42 10.11
C LEU A 50 50.75 -35.27 11.23
N SER A 51 49.92 -35.82 12.12
CA SER A 51 50.36 -36.73 13.17
C SER A 51 50.95 -38.00 12.59
N GLY A 52 50.32 -38.60 11.58
CA GLY A 52 50.83 -39.79 10.89
C GLY A 52 52.17 -39.57 10.22
N ALA A 53 52.38 -38.43 9.54
CA ALA A 53 53.65 -38.08 8.91
C ALA A 53 54.80 -37.91 9.92
N VAL A 54 54.53 -37.29 11.06
CA VAL A 54 55.50 -37.07 12.15
C VAL A 54 55.81 -38.36 12.91
N MET A 55 54.86 -39.29 12.99
CA MET A 55 54.92 -40.46 13.87
C MET A 55 55.25 -41.78 13.14
N PHE A 56 55.28 -41.78 11.82
CA PHE A 56 55.74 -42.92 11.02
C PHE A 56 57.14 -43.38 11.42
N GLU A 57 57.95 -42.49 11.98
CA GLU A 57 59.27 -42.78 12.52
C GLU A 57 59.27 -43.24 14.00
N MET A 58 58.19 -43.11 14.77
CA MET A 58 58.23 -43.25 16.23
C MET A 58 57.29 -44.31 16.88
N GLY A 59 56.39 -44.95 16.18
CA GLY A 59 55.60 -46.12 16.68
C GLY A 59 54.68 -45.84 17.86
N THR A 60 53.98 -44.71 17.94
CA THR A 60 53.16 -44.34 19.09
C THR A 60 51.68 -44.07 18.73
N ASP A 61 50.88 -45.12 18.76
CA ASP A 61 49.40 -45.11 18.45
C ASP A 61 48.62 -44.21 19.41
N VAL A 62 49.03 -44.05 20.65
CA VAL A 62 48.31 -43.28 21.69
C VAL A 62 48.26 -41.78 21.36
N VAL A 63 49.26 -41.24 20.70
CA VAL A 63 49.28 -39.78 20.38
C VAL A 63 48.35 -39.50 19.21
N ILE A 64 48.26 -40.40 18.22
CA ILE A 64 47.32 -40.31 17.10
C ILE A 64 45.89 -40.28 17.64
N LEU A 65 45.57 -41.19 18.59
CA LEU A 65 44.28 -41.25 19.20
C LEU A 65 43.92 -39.96 19.96
N ALA A 66 44.88 -39.42 20.72
CA ALA A 66 44.67 -38.18 21.48
C ALA A 66 44.43 -36.95 20.57
N VAL A 67 45.20 -36.82 19.47
CA VAL A 67 45.01 -35.74 18.48
C VAL A 67 43.69 -35.89 17.73
N ALA A 68 43.33 -37.10 17.34
CA ALA A 68 42.01 -37.37 16.70
C ALA A 68 40.85 -37.04 17.64
N ALA A 69 40.93 -37.40 18.91
CA ALA A 69 39.89 -37.07 19.90
C ALA A 69 39.76 -35.56 20.11
N ALA A 70 40.89 -34.85 20.28
CA ALA A 70 40.89 -33.40 20.46
C ALA A 70 40.30 -32.67 19.23
N SER A 71 40.71 -33.05 18.00
CA SER A 71 40.20 -32.44 16.78
C SER A 71 38.71 -32.71 16.55
N SER A 72 38.26 -33.92 16.88
CA SER A 72 36.85 -34.29 16.79
C SER A 72 35.98 -33.47 17.77
N THR A 73 36.48 -33.29 19.01
CA THR A 73 35.79 -32.47 20.03
C THR A 73 35.63 -31.03 19.57
N VAL A 74 36.69 -30.43 18.98
CA VAL A 74 36.62 -29.09 18.42
C VAL A 74 35.63 -29.00 17.25
N ALA A 75 35.65 -29.99 16.34
CA ALA A 75 34.75 -30.05 15.22
C ALA A 75 33.26 -30.12 15.67
N ILE A 76 32.96 -30.94 16.69
CA ILE A 76 31.61 -31.04 17.28
C ILE A 76 31.21 -29.71 17.93
N ALA A 77 32.09 -29.08 18.72
CA ALA A 77 31.80 -27.80 19.34
C ALA A 77 31.55 -26.69 18.28
N ALA A 78 32.34 -26.64 17.23
CA ALA A 78 32.15 -25.74 16.10
C ALA A 78 30.78 -25.98 15.39
N ALA A 79 30.46 -27.26 15.15
CA ALA A 79 29.18 -27.65 14.55
C ALA A 79 27.98 -27.18 15.40
N LEU A 80 28.03 -27.38 16.70
CA LEU A 80 26.98 -26.93 17.62
C LEU A 80 26.84 -25.42 17.66
N LEU A 81 27.94 -24.66 17.62
CA LEU A 81 27.93 -23.22 17.61
C LEU A 81 27.31 -22.65 16.32
N VAL A 82 27.67 -23.22 15.16
CA VAL A 82 27.08 -22.82 13.88
C VAL A 82 25.61 -23.22 13.79
N ALA A 83 25.27 -24.44 14.21
CA ALA A 83 23.87 -24.90 14.27
C ALA A 83 23.00 -23.92 15.10
N ARG A 84 23.48 -23.51 16.27
CA ARG A 84 22.78 -22.53 17.11
C ARG A 84 22.66 -21.17 16.42
N SER A 85 23.66 -20.74 15.66
CA SER A 85 23.65 -19.46 14.94
C SER A 85 22.59 -19.39 13.82
N ILE A 86 22.11 -20.54 13.38
CA ILE A 86 21.06 -20.68 12.36
C ILE A 86 19.72 -21.00 13.02
N THR A 87 19.67 -21.96 13.93
CA THR A 87 18.43 -22.46 14.52
C THR A 87 17.76 -21.40 15.41
N ALA A 88 18.53 -20.61 16.16
CA ALA A 88 17.95 -19.60 17.06
C ALA A 88 17.21 -18.47 16.31
N PRO A 89 17.75 -17.86 15.23
CA PRO A 89 17.00 -16.90 14.41
C PRO A 89 15.77 -17.52 13.73
N VAL A 90 15.89 -18.75 13.21
CA VAL A 90 14.76 -19.44 12.57
C VAL A 90 13.61 -19.67 13.56
N ASN A 91 13.91 -20.10 14.79
CA ASN A 91 12.88 -20.29 15.83
C ASN A 91 12.21 -18.96 16.22
N ARG A 92 12.96 -17.87 16.27
CA ARG A 92 12.39 -16.52 16.52
C ARG A 92 11.51 -16.08 15.37
N LEU A 93 11.92 -16.34 14.12
CA LEU A 93 11.13 -16.06 12.93
C LEU A 93 9.82 -16.85 12.91
N ARG A 94 9.88 -18.14 13.28
CA ARG A 94 8.70 -19.00 13.44
C ARG A 94 7.76 -18.48 14.53
N ALA A 95 8.30 -18.03 15.67
CA ALA A 95 7.49 -17.47 16.74
C ALA A 95 6.80 -16.17 16.31
N ALA A 96 7.52 -15.26 15.63
CA ALA A 96 6.96 -14.03 15.09
C ALA A 96 5.87 -14.30 14.05
N SER A 97 6.10 -15.25 13.12
CA SER A 97 5.08 -15.69 12.16
C SER A 97 3.85 -16.27 12.84
N GLY A 98 4.03 -17.08 13.90
CA GLY A 98 2.91 -17.62 14.68
C GLY A 98 2.10 -16.55 15.40
N ALA A 99 2.76 -15.54 15.98
CA ALA A 99 2.10 -14.41 16.61
C ALA A 99 1.30 -13.56 15.61
N LEU A 100 1.90 -13.28 14.42
CA LEU A 100 1.21 -12.61 13.31
C LEU A 100 -0.03 -13.37 12.85
N ALA A 101 0.08 -14.70 12.69
CA ALA A 101 -1.05 -15.56 12.34
C ALA A 101 -2.13 -15.58 13.43
N GLY A 102 -1.75 -15.37 14.70
CA GLY A 102 -2.66 -15.20 15.84
C GLY A 102 -3.31 -13.82 15.93
N GLY A 103 -2.98 -12.89 15.02
CA GLY A 103 -3.56 -11.55 14.96
C GLY A 103 -2.77 -10.46 15.70
N ASP A 104 -1.61 -10.78 16.30
CA ASP A 104 -0.73 -9.77 16.89
C ASP A 104 0.19 -9.17 15.81
N LEU A 105 -0.33 -8.14 15.15
CA LEU A 105 0.37 -7.46 14.04
C LEU A 105 1.51 -6.54 14.53
N SER A 106 1.63 -6.28 15.84
CA SER A 106 2.68 -5.44 16.40
C SER A 106 4.03 -6.17 16.50
N VAL A 107 4.03 -7.49 16.43
CA VAL A 107 5.23 -8.31 16.50
C VAL A 107 6.10 -8.10 15.26
N ARG A 108 7.41 -7.98 15.49
CA ARG A 108 8.39 -7.89 14.39
C ARG A 108 9.40 -9.03 14.51
N ALA A 109 9.73 -9.58 13.34
CA ALA A 109 10.78 -10.59 13.22
C ALA A 109 12.16 -9.95 13.36
N PRO A 110 13.14 -10.65 13.95
CA PRO A 110 14.49 -10.12 14.03
C PRO A 110 15.17 -10.14 12.64
N GLU A 111 15.77 -9.02 12.29
CA GLU A 111 16.56 -8.86 11.04
C GLU A 111 18.06 -9.14 11.29
N GLN A 112 18.35 -10.04 12.22
CA GLN A 112 19.70 -10.40 12.64
C GLN A 112 20.01 -11.85 12.28
N GLY A 113 21.28 -12.09 11.92
CA GLY A 113 21.77 -13.44 11.61
C GLY A 113 22.36 -13.53 10.22
N PRO A 114 22.38 -14.73 9.63
CA PRO A 114 22.75 -14.92 8.22
C PRO A 114 21.88 -14.09 7.29
N ARG A 115 22.46 -13.62 6.19
CA ARG A 115 21.82 -12.71 5.24
C ARG A 115 20.44 -13.22 4.78
N GLU A 116 20.33 -14.48 4.44
CA GLU A 116 19.11 -15.10 3.92
C GLU A 116 17.98 -15.10 4.96
N ILE A 117 18.35 -15.24 6.25
CA ILE A 117 17.38 -15.22 7.37
C ILE A 117 16.97 -13.77 7.69
N ALA A 118 17.91 -12.84 7.62
CA ALA A 118 17.64 -11.42 7.82
C ALA A 118 16.71 -10.87 6.72
N GLU A 119 16.95 -11.21 5.44
CA GLU A 119 16.08 -10.86 4.31
C GLU A 119 14.65 -11.43 4.48
N LEU A 120 14.55 -12.67 4.96
CA LEU A 120 13.22 -13.26 5.26
C LEU A 120 12.53 -12.55 6.42
N GLY A 121 13.29 -12.14 7.46
CA GLY A 121 12.77 -11.33 8.55
C GLY A 121 12.24 -9.98 8.09
N ALA A 122 12.98 -9.29 7.22
CA ALA A 122 12.57 -8.02 6.62
C ALA A 122 11.29 -8.16 5.79
N SER A 123 11.21 -9.20 4.94
CA SER A 123 10.00 -9.46 4.15
C SER A 123 8.78 -9.78 5.03
N LEU A 124 8.97 -10.51 6.14
CA LEU A 124 7.90 -10.77 7.09
C LEU A 124 7.45 -9.48 7.81
N ASN A 125 8.38 -8.60 8.16
CA ASN A 125 8.07 -7.30 8.77
C ASN A 125 7.33 -6.37 7.81
N GLU A 126 7.69 -6.37 6.54
CA GLU A 126 6.98 -5.62 5.49
C GLU A 126 5.54 -6.12 5.33
N MET A 127 5.35 -7.45 5.28
CA MET A 127 4.02 -8.06 5.24
C MET A 127 3.20 -7.68 6.49
N ALA A 128 3.80 -7.74 7.69
CA ALA A 128 3.14 -7.34 8.93
C ALA A 128 2.67 -5.88 8.89
N THR A 129 3.52 -4.99 8.38
CA THR A 129 3.20 -3.56 8.24
C THR A 129 2.07 -3.33 7.23
N GLN A 130 2.04 -4.06 6.13
CA GLN A 130 0.95 -3.99 5.16
C GLN A 130 -0.38 -4.48 5.75
N LEU A 131 -0.36 -5.61 6.46
CA LEU A 131 -1.53 -6.13 7.16
C LEU A 131 -2.05 -5.14 8.23
N GLU A 132 -1.15 -4.56 9.03
CA GLU A 132 -1.50 -3.56 10.04
C GLU A 132 -2.24 -2.36 9.40
N ARG A 133 -1.69 -1.81 8.32
CA ARG A 133 -2.34 -0.72 7.55
C ARG A 133 -3.72 -1.11 7.03
N LEU A 134 -3.87 -2.33 6.50
CA LEU A 134 -5.17 -2.81 6.02
C LEU A 134 -6.20 -2.95 7.14
N PHE A 135 -5.81 -3.47 8.31
CA PHE A 135 -6.70 -3.59 9.46
C PHE A 135 -7.09 -2.23 10.05
N ASP A 136 -6.14 -1.29 10.12
CA ASP A 136 -6.43 0.06 10.60
C ASP A 136 -7.35 0.81 9.64
N ALA A 137 -7.10 0.75 8.33
CA ALA A 137 -7.98 1.33 7.31
C ALA A 137 -9.41 0.72 7.40
N ARG A 138 -9.52 -0.60 7.62
CA ARG A 138 -10.83 -1.26 7.80
C ARG A 138 -11.53 -0.80 9.08
N ARG A 139 -10.82 -0.66 10.20
CA ARG A 139 -11.40 -0.16 11.45
C ARG A 139 -11.90 1.26 11.31
N GLU A 140 -11.11 2.11 10.69
CA GLU A 140 -11.46 3.50 10.42
C GLU A 140 -12.70 3.59 9.53
N LEU A 141 -12.76 2.79 8.47
CA LEU A 141 -13.91 2.68 7.57
C LEU A 141 -15.21 2.31 8.32
N VAL A 142 -15.16 1.29 9.20
CA VAL A 142 -16.32 0.84 9.97
C VAL A 142 -16.75 1.90 10.99
N ALA A 143 -15.80 2.54 11.67
CA ALA A 143 -16.09 3.59 12.64
C ALA A 143 -16.75 4.80 11.97
N TRP A 144 -16.19 5.23 10.84
CA TRP A 144 -16.73 6.34 10.06
C TRP A 144 -18.12 6.03 9.50
N ALA A 145 -18.29 4.88 8.83
CA ALA A 145 -19.59 4.48 8.29
C ALA A 145 -20.66 4.46 9.38
N SER A 146 -20.33 3.96 10.57
CA SER A 146 -21.23 3.94 11.71
C SER A 146 -21.63 5.33 12.18
N HIS A 147 -20.71 6.30 12.13
CA HIS A 147 -20.98 7.68 12.53
C HIS A 147 -21.81 8.42 11.48
N ASP A 148 -21.41 8.39 10.22
CA ASP A 148 -22.00 9.21 9.16
C ASP A 148 -23.34 8.64 8.64
N LEU A 149 -23.58 7.34 8.78
CA LEU A 149 -24.90 6.75 8.56
C LEU A 149 -25.87 7.05 9.70
N ARG A 150 -25.40 7.22 10.94
CA ARG A 150 -26.25 7.50 12.10
C ARG A 150 -26.91 8.87 12.02
N THR A 151 -26.23 9.87 11.49
CA THR A 151 -26.72 11.27 11.41
C THR A 151 -28.00 11.39 10.56
N PRO A 152 -28.01 11.00 9.26
CA PRO A 152 -29.23 11.05 8.45
C PRO A 152 -30.31 10.12 8.98
N LEU A 153 -29.95 8.96 9.54
CA LEU A 153 -30.92 8.05 10.14
C LEU A 153 -31.61 8.65 11.36
N ALA A 154 -30.87 9.37 12.22
CA ALA A 154 -31.42 10.07 13.37
C ALA A 154 -32.35 11.22 12.93
N ALA A 155 -32.01 11.95 11.87
CA ALA A 155 -32.85 12.99 11.30
C ALA A 155 -34.17 12.41 10.74
N ILE A 156 -34.07 11.33 9.95
CA ILE A 156 -35.29 10.62 9.46
C ILE A 156 -36.18 10.18 10.62
N ARG A 157 -35.58 9.57 11.65
CA ARG A 157 -36.31 9.10 12.81
C ARG A 157 -37.01 10.24 13.55
N ALA A 158 -36.33 11.37 13.80
CA ALA A 158 -36.92 12.53 14.46
C ALA A 158 -38.05 13.13 13.66
N MET A 159 -37.99 13.17 12.34
CA MET A 159 -39.06 13.63 11.46
C MET A 159 -40.29 12.72 11.54
N ILE A 160 -40.08 11.41 11.56
CA ILE A 160 -41.17 10.42 11.71
C ILE A 160 -41.85 10.54 13.09
N GLU A 161 -41.05 10.60 14.17
CA GLU A 161 -41.56 10.78 15.54
C GLU A 161 -42.39 12.07 15.67
N ALA A 162 -41.95 13.19 15.06
CA ALA A 162 -42.68 14.45 15.06
C ALA A 162 -44.03 14.36 14.31
N VAL A 163 -44.15 13.52 13.28
CA VAL A 163 -45.38 13.27 12.56
C VAL A 163 -46.30 12.35 13.39
N GLU A 164 -45.78 11.29 14.00
CA GLU A 164 -46.51 10.34 14.84
C GLU A 164 -47.10 11.04 16.08
N ASP A 165 -46.35 11.94 16.70
CA ASP A 165 -46.75 12.73 17.86
C ASP A 165 -47.74 13.88 17.50
N GLY A 166 -48.07 14.04 16.22
CA GLY A 166 -48.95 15.11 15.74
C GLY A 166 -48.39 16.53 15.84
N ILE A 167 -47.05 16.65 16.05
CA ILE A 167 -46.35 17.94 16.14
C ILE A 167 -46.25 18.59 14.76
N ALA A 168 -46.11 17.77 13.70
CA ALA A 168 -46.00 18.24 12.33
C ALA A 168 -46.84 17.36 11.38
N LYS A 169 -47.25 17.94 10.24
CA LYS A 169 -47.94 17.21 9.18
C LYS A 169 -46.93 16.49 8.27
N PRO A 170 -47.25 15.32 7.73
CA PRO A 170 -46.33 14.56 6.82
C PRO A 170 -45.82 15.40 5.64
N GLU A 171 -46.70 16.30 5.11
CA GLU A 171 -46.34 17.12 3.95
C GLU A 171 -45.18 18.06 4.20
N HIS A 172 -44.94 18.46 5.48
CA HIS A 172 -43.82 19.35 5.83
C HIS A 172 -42.45 18.66 5.72
N TYR A 173 -42.40 17.34 5.91
CA TYR A 173 -41.11 16.59 5.94
C TYR A 173 -40.89 15.73 4.70
N THR A 174 -41.82 15.62 3.77
CA THR A 174 -41.71 14.74 2.60
C THR A 174 -40.46 15.04 1.76
N GLN A 175 -40.18 16.31 1.54
CA GLN A 175 -39.00 16.71 0.74
C GLN A 175 -37.70 16.45 1.50
N GLU A 176 -37.66 16.76 2.78
CA GLU A 176 -36.52 16.61 3.65
C GLU A 176 -36.18 15.13 3.91
N LEU A 177 -37.20 14.29 4.12
CA LEU A 177 -37.06 12.84 4.17
C LEU A 177 -36.50 12.27 2.88
N ALA A 178 -37.01 12.70 1.73
CA ALA A 178 -36.49 12.26 0.44
C ALA A 178 -35.03 12.67 0.23
N GLU A 179 -34.62 13.81 0.78
CA GLU A 179 -33.21 14.27 0.73
C GLU A 179 -32.31 13.45 1.65
N GLN A 180 -32.75 13.16 2.89
CA GLN A 180 -32.01 12.29 3.80
C GLN A 180 -31.85 10.86 3.26
N VAL A 181 -32.88 10.31 2.61
CA VAL A 181 -32.82 8.98 1.97
C VAL A 181 -31.80 9.00 0.81
N ARG A 182 -31.82 10.05 -0.04
CA ARG A 182 -30.82 10.18 -1.12
C ARG A 182 -29.40 10.29 -0.58
N THR A 183 -29.19 11.06 0.48
CA THR A 183 -27.89 11.18 1.15
C THR A 183 -27.41 9.83 1.68
N LEU A 184 -28.32 9.09 2.34
CA LEU A 184 -28.00 7.76 2.87
C LEU A 184 -27.65 6.77 1.75
N SER A 185 -28.39 6.77 0.65
CA SER A 185 -28.10 5.93 -0.51
C SER A 185 -26.74 6.24 -1.12
N ALA A 186 -26.42 7.53 -1.30
CA ALA A 186 -25.12 7.95 -1.83
C ALA A 186 -23.94 7.51 -0.93
N LEU A 187 -24.10 7.60 0.41
CA LEU A 187 -23.09 7.13 1.36
C LEU A 187 -22.88 5.62 1.28
N VAL A 188 -23.95 4.84 1.10
CA VAL A 188 -23.86 3.39 0.93
C VAL A 188 -23.17 3.04 -0.39
N ASP A 189 -23.52 3.72 -1.49
CA ASP A 189 -22.91 3.51 -2.81
C ASP A 189 -21.42 3.87 -2.79
N ASP A 190 -21.03 4.95 -2.11
CA ASP A 190 -19.64 5.35 -1.94
C ASP A 190 -18.83 4.31 -1.14
N LEU A 191 -19.45 3.75 -0.08
CA LEU A 191 -18.83 2.72 0.74
C LEU A 191 -18.60 1.43 -0.04
N PHE A 192 -19.58 0.98 -0.84
CA PHE A 192 -19.44 -0.19 -1.69
C PHE A 192 -18.37 0.00 -2.76
N GLU A 193 -18.30 1.18 -3.39
CA GLU A 193 -17.28 1.46 -4.39
C GLU A 193 -15.88 1.47 -3.78
N LEU A 194 -15.72 2.11 -2.63
CA LEU A 194 -14.44 2.11 -1.92
C LEU A 194 -14.01 0.67 -1.55
N ALA A 195 -14.95 -0.15 -1.08
CA ALA A 195 -14.67 -1.55 -0.76
C ALA A 195 -14.23 -2.36 -1.99
N ARG A 196 -14.81 -2.10 -3.18
CA ARG A 196 -14.41 -2.73 -4.45
C ARG A 196 -13.04 -2.29 -4.91
N ILE A 197 -12.72 -0.99 -4.78
CA ILE A 197 -11.40 -0.44 -5.08
C ILE A 197 -10.35 -1.10 -4.18
N ASP A 198 -10.59 -1.18 -2.87
CA ASP A 198 -9.67 -1.75 -1.88
C ASP A 198 -9.43 -3.25 -2.08
N ALA A 199 -10.45 -3.97 -2.43
CA ALA A 199 -10.35 -5.40 -2.72
C ALA A 199 -9.64 -5.71 -4.06
N GLY A 200 -9.39 -4.70 -4.90
CA GLY A 200 -8.83 -4.90 -6.24
C GLY A 200 -9.75 -5.69 -7.18
N VAL A 201 -11.06 -5.73 -6.85
CA VAL A 201 -12.06 -6.49 -7.62
C VAL A 201 -12.87 -5.59 -8.56
N LEU A 202 -12.40 -4.38 -8.79
CA LEU A 202 -13.03 -3.45 -9.71
C LEU A 202 -12.93 -4.00 -11.14
N THR A 203 -14.05 -4.42 -11.72
CA THR A 203 -14.12 -4.84 -13.11
C THR A 203 -14.23 -3.59 -13.97
N LEU A 204 -13.21 -3.30 -14.76
CA LEU A 204 -13.15 -2.15 -15.66
C LEU A 204 -13.41 -2.62 -17.09
N GLU A 205 -14.43 -2.11 -17.70
CA GLU A 205 -14.68 -2.28 -19.13
C GLU A 205 -14.02 -1.09 -19.87
N LEU A 206 -12.73 -1.29 -20.21
CA LEU A 206 -11.95 -0.25 -20.87
C LEU A 206 -12.29 -0.21 -22.38
N GLU A 207 -12.59 0.99 -22.86
CA GLU A 207 -12.88 1.26 -24.27
C GLU A 207 -12.36 2.63 -24.71
N ASN A 208 -12.39 2.90 -26.00
CA ASN A 208 -12.08 4.21 -26.54
C ASN A 208 -13.26 5.16 -26.33
N ALA A 209 -13.15 6.04 -25.36
CA ALA A 209 -14.21 6.98 -25.00
C ALA A 209 -13.79 8.44 -25.25
N SER A 210 -14.75 9.25 -25.69
CA SER A 210 -14.56 10.69 -25.84
C SER A 210 -14.75 11.39 -24.51
N LEU A 211 -13.65 11.84 -23.88
CA LEU A 211 -13.72 12.61 -22.64
C LEU A 211 -14.46 13.93 -22.80
N ALA A 212 -14.45 14.50 -24.02
CA ALA A 212 -15.23 15.69 -24.35
C ALA A 212 -16.74 15.46 -24.15
N LEU A 213 -17.26 14.31 -24.62
CA LEU A 213 -18.68 13.97 -24.48
C LEU A 213 -19.05 13.69 -23.02
N LEU A 214 -18.18 12.98 -22.26
CA LEU A 214 -18.41 12.68 -20.85
C LEU A 214 -18.42 13.98 -20.01
N VAL A 215 -17.48 14.88 -20.27
CA VAL A 215 -17.44 16.19 -19.60
C VAL A 215 -18.67 17.03 -19.93
N ASP A 216 -19.08 17.08 -21.21
CA ASP A 216 -20.25 17.84 -21.61
C ASP A 216 -21.55 17.27 -20.97
N SER A 217 -21.68 15.94 -20.89
CA SER A 217 -22.78 15.27 -20.17
C SER A 217 -22.80 15.63 -18.69
N CYS A 218 -21.65 15.51 -18.01
CA CYS A 218 -21.53 15.84 -16.59
C CYS A 218 -21.85 17.32 -16.32
N VAL A 219 -21.29 18.24 -17.11
CA VAL A 219 -21.56 19.68 -16.96
C VAL A 219 -23.04 20.00 -17.17
N ARG A 220 -23.71 19.42 -18.20
CA ARG A 220 -25.15 19.58 -18.40
C ARG A 220 -25.96 19.07 -17.20
N GLY A 221 -25.61 17.89 -16.68
CA GLY A 221 -26.29 17.30 -15.51
C GLY A 221 -26.22 18.17 -14.27
N LEU A 222 -25.11 18.86 -14.06
CA LEU A 222 -24.87 19.68 -12.87
C LEU A 222 -25.27 21.18 -13.03
N GLN A 223 -25.78 21.60 -14.20
CA GLN A 223 -26.17 23.00 -14.43
C GLN A 223 -27.27 23.50 -13.46
N ALA A 224 -28.22 22.64 -13.08
CA ALA A 224 -29.27 23.01 -12.14
C ALA A 224 -28.72 23.31 -10.76
N GLU A 225 -27.81 22.46 -10.27
CA GLU A 225 -27.11 22.64 -8.99
C GLU A 225 -26.21 23.87 -9.01
N ALA A 226 -25.43 24.07 -10.07
CA ALA A 226 -24.57 25.23 -10.23
C ALA A 226 -25.39 26.54 -10.19
N ARG A 227 -26.56 26.58 -10.85
CA ARG A 227 -27.48 27.74 -10.82
C ARG A 227 -28.06 27.97 -9.42
N ALA A 228 -28.44 26.92 -8.73
CA ALA A 228 -28.96 27.01 -7.36
C ALA A 228 -27.92 27.63 -6.41
N ARG A 229 -26.64 27.29 -6.62
CA ARG A 229 -25.50 27.86 -5.87
C ARG A 229 -24.99 29.21 -6.41
N ARG A 230 -25.55 29.69 -7.53
CA ARG A 230 -25.12 30.90 -8.25
C ARG A 230 -23.64 30.83 -8.72
N VAL A 231 -23.19 29.64 -9.14
CA VAL A 231 -21.85 29.41 -9.65
C VAL A 231 -21.92 29.19 -11.17
N LYS A 232 -21.03 29.84 -11.91
CA LYS A 232 -20.89 29.63 -13.35
C LYS A 232 -20.16 28.31 -13.59
N LEU A 233 -20.80 27.36 -14.28
CA LEU A 233 -20.19 26.07 -14.66
C LEU A 233 -20.03 26.00 -16.17
N GLU A 234 -18.82 25.75 -16.66
CA GLU A 234 -18.51 25.64 -18.09
C GLU A 234 -17.53 24.50 -18.41
N ALA A 235 -17.60 24.00 -19.65
CA ALA A 235 -16.62 23.06 -20.19
C ALA A 235 -15.75 23.76 -21.23
N ARG A 236 -14.45 23.44 -21.26
CA ARG A 236 -13.49 23.89 -22.26
C ARG A 236 -12.73 22.67 -22.76
N VAL A 237 -12.90 22.37 -24.02
CA VAL A 237 -12.32 21.16 -24.63
C VAL A 237 -11.34 21.59 -25.74
N ASP A 238 -10.09 21.16 -25.58
CA ASP A 238 -9.02 21.40 -26.53
C ASP A 238 -8.66 20.07 -27.24
N GLY A 239 -8.91 20.02 -28.54
CA GLY A 239 -8.54 18.90 -29.40
C GLY A 239 -9.50 17.69 -29.31
N ASN A 240 -9.07 16.59 -29.93
CA ASN A 240 -9.81 15.32 -29.96
C ASN A 240 -9.39 14.46 -28.75
N ALA A 241 -10.11 14.59 -27.66
CA ALA A 241 -9.80 13.97 -26.37
C ALA A 241 -10.40 12.56 -26.27
N ILE A 242 -9.83 11.57 -26.97
CA ILE A 242 -10.22 10.17 -26.86
C ILE A 242 -9.23 9.45 -25.95
N ALA A 243 -9.72 8.85 -24.85
CA ALA A 243 -8.93 8.09 -23.91
C ALA A 243 -9.32 6.61 -23.90
N TRP A 244 -8.38 5.75 -23.55
CA TRP A 244 -8.62 4.35 -23.25
C TRP A 244 -9.03 4.25 -21.77
N CYS A 245 -10.32 4.14 -21.49
CA CYS A 245 -10.87 4.24 -20.14
C CYS A 245 -12.21 3.51 -20.00
N ALA A 246 -12.68 3.37 -18.78
CA ALA A 246 -14.04 2.93 -18.45
C ALA A 246 -14.95 4.16 -18.32
N PRO A 247 -15.86 4.42 -19.26
CA PRO A 247 -16.65 5.66 -19.32
C PRO A 247 -17.45 5.91 -18.05
N ASP A 248 -18.14 4.89 -17.53
CA ASP A 248 -18.96 4.99 -16.31
C ASP A 248 -18.14 5.42 -15.10
N GLN A 249 -16.90 4.92 -15.01
CA GLN A 249 -15.99 5.28 -13.92
C GLN A 249 -15.45 6.70 -14.08
N VAL A 250 -15.19 7.12 -15.32
CA VAL A 250 -14.78 8.51 -15.61
C VAL A 250 -15.92 9.48 -15.30
N GLU A 251 -17.17 9.17 -15.64
CA GLU A 251 -18.32 9.98 -15.26
C GLU A 251 -18.40 10.15 -13.74
N ARG A 252 -18.17 9.09 -12.99
CA ARG A 252 -18.15 9.14 -11.51
C ARG A 252 -17.00 9.99 -10.98
N VAL A 253 -15.80 9.91 -11.57
CA VAL A 253 -14.68 10.81 -11.24
C VAL A 253 -15.07 12.26 -11.50
N LEU A 254 -15.63 12.58 -12.68
CA LEU A 254 -16.07 13.92 -13.03
C LEU A 254 -17.11 14.45 -12.05
N LEU A 255 -18.12 13.64 -11.71
CA LEU A 255 -19.16 14.01 -10.76
C LEU A 255 -18.54 14.35 -9.39
N ASN A 256 -17.63 13.53 -8.87
CA ASN A 256 -16.96 13.77 -7.60
C ASN A 256 -16.14 15.06 -7.62
N LEU A 257 -15.38 15.31 -8.69
CA LEU A 257 -14.54 16.50 -8.80
C LEU A 257 -15.38 17.77 -8.99
N VAL A 258 -16.39 17.75 -9.86
CA VAL A 258 -17.20 18.94 -10.16
C VAL A 258 -18.10 19.30 -8.98
N THR A 259 -18.75 18.31 -8.32
CA THR A 259 -19.55 18.59 -7.13
C THR A 259 -18.70 19.12 -5.96
N ASN A 260 -17.48 18.62 -5.81
CA ASN A 260 -16.53 19.14 -4.83
C ASN A 260 -16.16 20.62 -5.16
N ALA A 261 -15.85 20.92 -6.41
CA ALA A 261 -15.54 22.28 -6.86
C ALA A 261 -16.72 23.24 -6.63
N LEU A 262 -17.94 22.83 -7.01
CA LEU A 262 -19.16 23.64 -6.78
C LEU A 262 -19.41 23.93 -5.30
N ARG A 263 -19.09 22.97 -4.41
CA ARG A 263 -19.24 23.14 -2.95
C ARG A 263 -18.26 24.17 -2.38
N HIS A 264 -17.03 24.21 -2.90
CA HIS A 264 -15.97 25.07 -2.40
C HIS A 264 -15.88 26.42 -3.10
N THR A 265 -16.70 26.62 -4.14
CA THR A 265 -16.79 27.88 -4.87
C THR A 265 -17.83 28.81 -4.22
N PRO A 266 -17.49 30.06 -3.88
CA PRO A 266 -18.44 31.03 -3.36
C PRO A 266 -19.51 31.38 -4.41
N SER A 267 -20.63 31.94 -3.95
CA SER A 267 -21.65 32.52 -4.84
C SER A 267 -20.99 33.56 -5.76
N ASP A 268 -21.43 33.62 -7.01
CA ASP A 268 -20.88 34.43 -8.09
C ASP A 268 -19.47 34.04 -8.58
N GLY A 269 -18.97 32.88 -8.08
CA GLY A 269 -17.75 32.25 -8.57
C GLY A 269 -17.94 31.43 -9.86
N ALA A 270 -16.86 30.79 -10.29
CA ALA A 270 -16.85 29.98 -11.50
C ALA A 270 -16.12 28.64 -11.29
N VAL A 271 -16.64 27.61 -11.94
CA VAL A 271 -16.02 26.30 -12.09
C VAL A 271 -15.88 25.99 -13.58
N ALA A 272 -14.68 25.62 -14.02
CA ALA A 272 -14.40 25.22 -15.39
C ALA A 272 -13.86 23.81 -15.44
N VAL A 273 -14.39 22.98 -16.34
CA VAL A 273 -13.83 21.67 -16.64
C VAL A 273 -13.04 21.78 -17.94
N VAL A 274 -11.72 21.64 -17.86
CA VAL A 274 -10.79 21.80 -18.96
C VAL A 274 -10.28 20.45 -19.41
N VAL A 275 -10.43 20.13 -20.70
CA VAL A 275 -9.89 18.91 -21.29
C VAL A 275 -8.78 19.29 -22.25
N SER A 276 -7.60 18.68 -22.09
CA SER A 276 -6.48 18.86 -23.01
C SER A 276 -5.94 17.51 -23.48
N ALA A 277 -5.82 17.34 -24.79
CA ALA A 277 -5.32 16.13 -25.43
C ALA A 277 -3.84 16.31 -25.81
N GLN A 278 -3.01 15.36 -25.38
CA GLN A 278 -1.62 15.20 -25.80
C GLN A 278 -1.46 13.84 -26.50
N PRO A 279 -0.38 13.58 -27.25
CA PRO A 279 -0.25 12.37 -28.05
C PRO A 279 -0.37 11.05 -27.26
N GLN A 280 0.00 11.03 -25.99
CA GLN A 280 0.01 9.82 -25.18
C GLN A 280 -0.98 9.85 -24.01
N VAL A 281 -1.44 11.02 -23.60
CA VAL A 281 -2.31 11.21 -22.46
C VAL A 281 -3.39 12.25 -22.72
N VAL A 282 -4.54 12.06 -22.14
CA VAL A 282 -5.60 13.06 -22.06
C VAL A 282 -5.72 13.51 -20.62
N THR A 283 -5.66 14.81 -20.39
CA THR A 283 -5.78 15.42 -19.06
C THR A 283 -7.13 16.12 -18.96
N VAL A 284 -7.82 15.87 -17.86
CA VAL A 284 -9.03 16.59 -17.46
C VAL A 284 -8.74 17.32 -16.16
N ALA A 285 -9.02 18.60 -16.12
CA ALA A 285 -8.85 19.46 -14.95
C ALA A 285 -10.16 20.13 -14.57
N VAL A 286 -10.52 20.09 -13.31
CA VAL A 286 -11.61 20.89 -12.73
C VAL A 286 -10.98 22.04 -11.98
N GLU A 287 -11.25 23.25 -12.46
CA GLU A 287 -10.73 24.51 -11.95
C GLU A 287 -11.85 25.28 -11.25
N ASP A 288 -11.62 25.72 -10.03
CA ASP A 288 -12.55 26.56 -9.28
C ASP A 288 -11.96 27.93 -8.95
N SER A 289 -12.82 28.85 -8.57
CA SER A 289 -12.45 30.19 -8.07
C SER A 289 -12.62 30.31 -6.56
N GLY A 290 -12.50 29.22 -5.82
CA GLY A 290 -12.67 29.16 -4.38
C GLY A 290 -11.45 29.67 -3.60
N ALA A 291 -11.38 29.29 -2.33
CA ALA A 291 -10.30 29.73 -1.42
C ALA A 291 -8.93 29.11 -1.73
N GLY A 292 -8.88 28.14 -2.67
CA GLY A 292 -7.67 27.37 -2.96
C GLY A 292 -7.38 26.29 -1.92
N ILE A 293 -6.18 25.71 -2.01
CA ILE A 293 -5.76 24.54 -1.26
C ILE A 293 -4.63 24.97 -0.30
N THR A 294 -4.76 24.65 1.00
CA THR A 294 -3.66 24.83 1.97
C THR A 294 -2.66 23.69 1.84
N GLY A 295 -1.43 23.85 2.32
CA GLY A 295 -0.42 22.80 2.24
C GLY A 295 -0.77 21.52 3.02
N GLU A 296 -1.63 21.59 4.03
CA GLU A 296 -2.20 20.41 4.72
C GLU A 296 -3.26 19.75 3.84
N THR A 297 -4.17 20.54 3.26
CA THR A 297 -5.20 20.07 2.32
C THR A 297 -4.57 19.36 1.13
N GLU A 298 -3.53 19.95 0.51
CA GLU A 298 -2.85 19.38 -0.65
C GLU A 298 -2.33 17.96 -0.38
N ARG A 299 -1.78 17.73 0.81
CA ARG A 299 -1.23 16.41 1.19
C ARG A 299 -2.29 15.38 1.53
N ARG A 300 -3.46 15.79 2.03
CA ARG A 300 -4.43 14.91 2.66
C ARG A 300 -5.78 14.84 1.95
N MET A 301 -6.06 15.70 0.99
CA MET A 301 -7.39 15.80 0.38
C MET A 301 -7.86 14.53 -0.33
N PHE A 302 -6.94 13.64 -0.71
CA PHE A 302 -7.24 12.33 -1.27
C PHE A 302 -7.28 11.22 -0.22
N GLU A 303 -6.92 11.52 1.05
CA GLU A 303 -7.11 10.56 2.14
C GLU A 303 -8.61 10.36 2.39
N ARG A 304 -8.97 9.13 2.74
CA ARG A 304 -10.36 8.77 3.06
C ARG A 304 -10.82 9.55 4.27
N PHE A 305 -12.09 9.98 4.24
CA PHE A 305 -12.74 10.70 5.35
C PHE A 305 -12.13 12.03 5.72
N TRP A 306 -11.11 12.47 4.98
CA TRP A 306 -10.47 13.74 5.29
C TRP A 306 -11.35 14.92 4.88
N ARG A 307 -11.42 15.90 5.78
CA ARG A 307 -12.20 17.15 5.60
C ARG A 307 -11.39 18.31 6.18
N ALA A 308 -11.23 19.37 5.41
CA ALA A 308 -10.46 20.55 5.82
C ALA A 308 -11.07 21.29 7.01
N ASP A 309 -12.41 21.33 7.11
CA ASP A 309 -13.15 21.92 8.23
C ASP A 309 -14.38 21.05 8.57
N PRO A 310 -14.29 20.22 9.63
CA PRO A 310 -15.41 19.39 10.05
C PRO A 310 -16.66 20.16 10.47
N ALA A 311 -16.49 21.43 10.93
CA ALA A 311 -17.59 22.23 11.46
C ALA A 311 -18.37 23.00 10.37
N ARG A 312 -17.72 23.32 9.25
CA ARG A 312 -18.33 24.10 8.16
C ARG A 312 -18.93 23.26 7.04
N SER A 313 -18.55 22.01 6.91
CA SER A 313 -19.01 21.13 5.84
C SER A 313 -20.01 20.10 6.37
N ALA A 314 -21.24 20.50 6.68
CA ALA A 314 -22.34 19.56 6.94
C ALA A 314 -22.63 18.66 5.72
N GLU A 315 -22.19 19.03 4.52
CA GLU A 315 -22.39 18.34 3.27
C GLU A 315 -21.10 17.65 2.79
N GLY A 316 -21.03 16.33 2.84
CA GLY A 316 -20.01 15.51 2.17
C GLY A 316 -19.34 14.48 3.05
N SER A 317 -19.21 13.27 2.50
CA SER A 317 -18.67 12.08 3.15
C SER A 317 -17.14 12.11 3.35
N GLY A 318 -16.41 13.00 2.67
CA GLY A 318 -14.95 12.92 2.61
C GLY A 318 -14.42 11.71 1.82
N LEU A 319 -15.30 11.02 1.08
CA LEU A 319 -14.96 9.85 0.26
C LEU A 319 -14.79 10.18 -1.22
N GLY A 320 -15.46 11.22 -1.73
CA GLY A 320 -15.53 11.48 -3.17
C GLY A 320 -14.17 11.63 -3.85
N LEU A 321 -13.21 12.36 -3.24
CA LEU A 321 -11.87 12.51 -3.80
C LEU A 321 -11.03 11.23 -3.68
N ALA A 322 -11.17 10.47 -2.61
CA ALA A 322 -10.50 9.18 -2.44
C ALA A 322 -11.02 8.15 -3.45
N ILE A 323 -12.34 8.13 -3.71
CA ILE A 323 -12.96 7.31 -4.75
C ILE A 323 -12.44 7.74 -6.13
N ALA A 324 -12.44 9.05 -6.41
CA ALA A 324 -11.92 9.57 -7.68
C ALA A 324 -10.46 9.14 -7.91
N GLN A 325 -9.61 9.20 -6.87
CA GLN A 325 -8.24 8.72 -6.94
C GLN A 325 -8.17 7.23 -7.25
N GLY A 326 -8.89 6.40 -6.50
CA GLY A 326 -8.88 4.95 -6.71
C GLY A 326 -9.37 4.54 -8.10
N LEU A 327 -10.41 5.20 -8.62
CA LEU A 327 -10.96 4.95 -9.96
C LEU A 327 -9.98 5.35 -11.08
N VAL A 328 -9.27 6.46 -10.91
CA VAL A 328 -8.25 6.92 -11.87
C VAL A 328 -7.03 5.98 -11.85
N GLU A 329 -6.52 5.65 -10.66
CA GLU A 329 -5.37 4.76 -10.48
C GLU A 329 -5.65 3.34 -10.97
N ALA A 330 -6.86 2.81 -10.75
CA ALA A 330 -7.28 1.51 -11.26
C ALA A 330 -7.27 1.43 -12.79
N GLN A 331 -7.39 2.57 -13.49
CA GLN A 331 -7.29 2.68 -14.94
C GLN A 331 -5.86 3.02 -15.44
N GLY A 332 -4.86 2.97 -14.53
CA GLY A 332 -3.46 3.31 -14.83
C GLY A 332 -3.21 4.81 -15.02
N GLY A 333 -4.16 5.64 -14.61
CA GLY A 333 -4.07 7.09 -14.63
C GLY A 333 -3.39 7.68 -13.39
N ARG A 334 -3.38 9.00 -13.31
CA ARG A 334 -2.89 9.76 -12.15
C ARG A 334 -3.81 10.94 -11.88
N ILE A 335 -4.05 11.26 -10.61
CA ILE A 335 -4.79 12.42 -10.15
C ILE A 335 -3.89 13.29 -9.25
N TRP A 336 -4.05 14.61 -9.29
CA TRP A 336 -3.34 15.55 -8.44
C TRP A 336 -4.15 16.83 -8.25
N ALA A 337 -3.72 17.67 -7.33
CA ALA A 337 -4.33 18.96 -7.08
C ALA A 337 -3.24 20.03 -6.90
N GLU A 338 -3.54 21.26 -7.29
CA GLU A 338 -2.65 22.40 -7.21
C GLU A 338 -3.46 23.70 -7.05
N ASN A 339 -2.82 24.74 -6.55
CA ASN A 339 -3.42 26.08 -6.55
C ASN A 339 -3.25 26.74 -7.92
N ARG A 340 -4.29 27.45 -8.35
CA ARG A 340 -4.22 28.26 -9.56
C ARG A 340 -3.48 29.57 -9.28
N PRO A 341 -2.65 30.06 -10.23
CA PRO A 341 -1.98 31.35 -10.09
C PRO A 341 -2.95 32.53 -9.91
N GLU A 342 -4.16 32.41 -10.47
CA GLU A 342 -5.22 33.42 -10.46
C GLU A 342 -6.13 33.32 -9.23
N GLY A 343 -5.85 32.38 -8.31
CA GLY A 343 -6.66 32.03 -7.16
C GLY A 343 -7.61 30.86 -7.44
N GLY A 344 -7.98 30.15 -6.36
CA GLY A 344 -8.77 28.92 -6.42
C GLY A 344 -7.91 27.67 -6.57
N ALA A 345 -8.57 26.51 -6.70
CA ALA A 345 -7.93 25.24 -6.86
C ALA A 345 -8.08 24.66 -8.28
N ARG A 346 -7.19 23.74 -8.61
CA ARG A 346 -7.23 22.92 -9.80
C ARG A 346 -6.99 21.47 -9.38
N VAL A 347 -8.00 20.64 -9.56
CA VAL A 347 -7.89 19.18 -9.39
C VAL A 347 -7.90 18.54 -10.77
N ALA A 348 -6.84 17.82 -11.11
CA ALA A 348 -6.67 17.28 -12.44
C ALA A 348 -6.35 15.78 -12.40
N PHE A 349 -6.84 15.07 -13.41
CA PHE A 349 -6.44 13.69 -13.64
C PHE A 349 -6.01 13.48 -15.08
N MET A 350 -5.20 12.46 -15.32
CA MET A 350 -4.80 12.05 -16.66
C MET A 350 -5.05 10.56 -16.88
N LEU A 351 -5.45 10.24 -18.10
CA LEU A 351 -5.65 8.88 -18.58
C LEU A 351 -4.84 8.67 -19.86
N GLN A 352 -4.60 7.43 -20.21
CA GLN A 352 -3.91 7.07 -21.46
C GLN A 352 -4.76 7.50 -22.66
N ALA A 353 -4.15 8.20 -23.60
CA ALA A 353 -4.82 8.49 -24.88
C ALA A 353 -5.10 7.18 -25.62
N ALA A 354 -6.25 7.12 -26.28
CA ALA A 354 -6.54 5.98 -27.13
C ALA A 354 -5.43 5.80 -28.18
N PRO A 355 -5.00 4.57 -28.46
CA PRO A 355 -4.03 4.32 -29.51
C PRO A 355 -4.56 4.91 -30.82
N SER A 356 -3.82 5.83 -31.41
CA SER A 356 -4.15 6.38 -32.73
C SER A 356 -4.11 5.22 -33.72
N ARG A 357 -5.29 4.75 -34.19
CA ARG A 357 -5.37 3.83 -35.31
C ARG A 357 -4.78 4.57 -36.49
N PRO A 358 -3.74 4.06 -37.16
CA PRO A 358 -3.27 4.69 -38.37
C PRO A 358 -4.43 4.75 -39.39
N LEU A 359 -4.66 5.92 -39.94
CA LEU A 359 -5.70 6.20 -40.98
C LEU A 359 -5.52 5.42 -42.30
N ALA A 360 -4.78 4.30 -42.27
CA ALA A 360 -4.40 3.56 -43.47
C ALA A 360 -5.32 2.38 -43.83
N GLU A 361 -6.44 2.14 -43.13
CA GLU A 361 -7.32 0.99 -43.44
C GLU A 361 -8.77 1.33 -43.81
N VAL A 362 -9.11 2.59 -44.06
CA VAL A 362 -10.48 2.97 -44.49
C VAL A 362 -10.56 3.19 -46.02
N ALA A 363 -9.52 2.89 -46.80
CA ALA A 363 -9.50 3.08 -48.27
C ALA A 363 -9.47 1.75 -49.08
N ALA A 364 -9.89 0.63 -48.45
CA ALA A 364 -10.00 -0.65 -49.20
C ALA A 364 -11.18 -1.49 -48.64
N ASP A 365 -12.41 -1.03 -48.90
CA ASP A 365 -13.61 -1.86 -49.09
C ASP A 365 -14.66 -1.10 -49.90
#